data_bea751428fa23ec1510b52c77091c465
#
_entry.id   bea751428fa23ec1510b52c77091c465
#
_cell.length_a   1.000
_cell.length_b   1.000
_cell.length_c   1.000
_cell.angle_alpha   90.00
_cell.angle_beta   90.00
_cell.angle_gamma   90.00
#
_symmetry.space_group_name_H-M   'P 1'
#
loop_
_entity.id
_entity.type
_entity.pdbx_description
1 polymer ?
#
loop_
_entity_poly.entity_id
_entity_poly.type
_entity_poly.pdbx_seq_one_letter_code
_entity_poly.pdbx_strand_id
1 'polypeptide(L)'
;MFDDFVNGVVATVEGMKVGNPDDEGTDMGPLSSVEARDDAIAQVERAVEQGATLRTGGTALEQDGAWMAPAVLTGVTREMDAFKEEIFGPVAVVYSYDSIDEAVELANDSSFGLSGSVWGKDTDKAEQIARRLEVGMAYVNEHGTTKAGLPFGGVRRSGYGRELGRWGFGEFANTKLVRVAK
;
A
#
# COMPACT_ATOMS: atom_id res chain seq x y z
N MET A 1 -14.05 13.58 -11.66
CA MET A 1 -13.16 12.37 -11.68
C MET A 1 -12.84 11.88 -10.27
N PHE A 2 -12.39 12.75 -9.31
CA PHE A 2 -12.10 12.32 -7.93
C PHE A 2 -13.31 11.66 -7.26
N ASP A 3 -14.46 12.34 -7.24
CA ASP A 3 -15.67 11.81 -6.61
C ASP A 3 -16.15 10.52 -7.26
N ASP A 4 -16.10 10.43 -8.59
CA ASP A 4 -16.47 9.20 -9.31
C ASP A 4 -15.57 8.04 -8.95
N PHE A 5 -14.25 8.30 -8.82
CA PHE A 5 -13.28 7.30 -8.39
C PHE A 5 -13.54 6.86 -6.95
N VAL A 6 -13.70 7.80 -6.02
CA VAL A 6 -13.99 7.49 -4.61
C VAL A 6 -15.29 6.70 -4.48
N ASN A 7 -16.34 7.10 -5.18
CA ASN A 7 -17.61 6.38 -5.15
C ASN A 7 -17.47 4.95 -5.71
N GLY A 8 -16.67 4.76 -6.76
CA GLY A 8 -16.35 3.43 -7.29
C GLY A 8 -15.57 2.56 -6.28
N VAL A 9 -14.58 3.14 -5.60
CA VAL A 9 -13.84 2.43 -4.53
C VAL A 9 -14.76 2.05 -3.38
N VAL A 10 -15.60 2.99 -2.91
CA VAL A 10 -16.57 2.73 -1.84
C VAL A 10 -17.53 1.59 -2.22
N ALA A 11 -18.13 1.66 -3.41
CA ALA A 11 -19.04 0.61 -3.88
C ALA A 11 -18.34 -0.77 -3.98
N THR A 12 -17.07 -0.81 -4.40
CA THR A 12 -16.28 -2.04 -4.45
C THR A 12 -16.04 -2.59 -3.05
N VAL A 13 -15.63 -1.73 -2.12
CA VAL A 13 -15.33 -2.11 -0.73
C VAL A 13 -16.58 -2.59 -0.01
N GLU A 14 -17.72 -1.92 -0.17
CA GLU A 14 -19.01 -2.33 0.42
C GLU A 14 -19.54 -3.65 -0.16
N GLY A 15 -19.16 -3.96 -1.39
CA GLY A 15 -19.52 -5.22 -2.04
C GLY A 15 -18.65 -6.41 -1.62
N MET A 16 -17.54 -6.17 -0.91
CA MET A 16 -16.63 -7.25 -0.48
C MET A 16 -17.27 -8.13 0.58
N LYS A 17 -17.22 -9.45 0.35
CA LYS A 17 -17.60 -10.43 1.35
C LYS A 17 -16.43 -10.69 2.30
N VAL A 18 -16.54 -10.17 3.51
CA VAL A 18 -15.63 -10.49 4.61
C VAL A 18 -16.07 -11.79 5.27
N GLY A 19 -15.21 -12.80 5.35
CA GLY A 19 -15.59 -14.11 5.86
C GLY A 19 -14.44 -15.09 6.02
N ASN A 20 -14.80 -16.34 6.34
CA ASN A 20 -13.82 -17.41 6.48
C ASN A 20 -13.03 -17.61 5.15
N PRO A 21 -11.68 -17.58 5.19
CA PRO A 21 -10.85 -17.80 3.99
C PRO A 21 -11.08 -19.16 3.29
N ASP A 22 -11.59 -20.15 4.02
CA ASP A 22 -11.89 -21.47 3.46
C ASP A 22 -13.22 -21.50 2.69
N ASP A 23 -14.04 -20.46 2.79
CA ASP A 23 -15.33 -20.38 2.11
C ASP A 23 -15.14 -19.82 0.69
N GLU A 24 -15.73 -20.49 -0.31
CA GLU A 24 -15.78 -19.98 -1.67
C GLU A 24 -16.54 -18.63 -1.73
N GLY A 25 -15.94 -17.66 -2.43
CA GLY A 25 -16.52 -16.32 -2.59
C GLY A 25 -16.25 -15.39 -1.41
N THR A 26 -15.38 -15.74 -0.47
CA THR A 26 -14.80 -14.78 0.48
C THR A 26 -13.76 -13.92 -0.24
N ASP A 27 -13.94 -12.60 -0.18
CA ASP A 27 -13.01 -11.64 -0.78
C ASP A 27 -11.92 -11.23 0.21
N MET A 28 -12.23 -11.20 1.51
CA MET A 28 -11.31 -10.78 2.55
C MET A 28 -11.46 -11.61 3.82
N GLY A 29 -10.34 -12.13 4.32
CA GLY A 29 -10.24 -12.83 5.60
C GLY A 29 -10.06 -11.88 6.79
N PRO A 30 -9.79 -12.41 8.00
CA PRO A 30 -9.52 -11.61 9.20
C PRO A 30 -8.11 -11.02 9.15
N LEU A 31 -7.84 -10.02 9.98
CA LEU A 31 -6.49 -9.57 10.28
C LEU A 31 -5.72 -10.64 11.07
N SER A 32 -4.41 -10.48 11.20
CA SER A 32 -3.53 -11.46 11.86
C SER A 32 -3.82 -11.68 13.35
N SER A 33 -4.38 -10.68 14.01
CA SER A 33 -4.77 -10.75 15.44
C SER A 33 -5.84 -9.72 15.76
N VAL A 34 -6.50 -9.92 16.91
CA VAL A 34 -7.45 -8.95 17.47
C VAL A 34 -6.76 -7.61 17.74
N GLU A 35 -5.54 -7.65 18.26
CA GLU A 35 -4.72 -6.45 18.50
C GLU A 35 -4.46 -5.68 17.20
N ALA A 36 -4.04 -6.36 16.12
CA ALA A 36 -3.83 -5.72 14.82
C ALA A 36 -5.12 -5.10 14.24
N ARG A 37 -6.27 -5.73 14.47
CA ARG A 37 -7.58 -5.17 14.13
C ARG A 37 -7.86 -3.90 14.92
N ASP A 38 -7.69 -3.95 16.22
CA ASP A 38 -8.00 -2.84 17.14
C ASP A 38 -7.07 -1.65 16.87
N ASP A 39 -5.80 -1.90 16.59
CA ASP A 39 -4.84 -0.88 16.17
C ASP A 39 -5.26 -0.19 14.86
N ALA A 40 -5.64 -0.97 13.84
CA ALA A 40 -6.10 -0.41 12.57
C ALA A 40 -7.39 0.43 12.74
N ILE A 41 -8.33 -0.02 13.56
CA ILE A 41 -9.56 0.73 13.88
C ILE A 41 -9.20 2.03 14.61
N ALA A 42 -8.33 1.97 15.62
CA ALA A 42 -7.91 3.15 16.36
C ALA A 42 -7.18 4.18 15.46
N GLN A 43 -6.41 3.74 14.47
CA GLN A 43 -5.81 4.63 13.48
C GLN A 43 -6.85 5.30 12.59
N VAL A 44 -7.90 4.59 12.17
CA VAL A 44 -9.03 5.15 11.41
C VAL A 44 -9.80 6.17 12.25
N GLU A 45 -10.14 5.83 13.50
CA GLU A 45 -10.84 6.73 14.41
C GLU A 45 -10.05 8.02 14.67
N ARG A 46 -8.76 7.89 14.94
CA ARG A 46 -7.86 9.05 15.12
C ARG A 46 -7.79 9.91 13.86
N ALA A 47 -7.75 9.31 12.67
CA ALA A 47 -7.78 10.08 11.42
C ALA A 47 -9.07 10.90 11.29
N VAL A 48 -10.22 10.33 11.66
CA VAL A 48 -11.52 11.03 11.67
C VAL A 48 -11.53 12.16 12.71
N GLU A 49 -11.02 11.92 13.91
CA GLU A 49 -10.88 12.95 14.94
C GLU A 49 -9.98 14.11 14.49
N GLN A 50 -8.95 13.83 13.69
CA GLN A 50 -8.07 14.83 13.08
C GLN A 50 -8.68 15.55 11.88
N GLY A 51 -9.87 15.14 11.41
CA GLY A 51 -10.62 15.81 10.36
C GLY A 51 -10.72 15.07 9.02
N ALA A 52 -10.21 13.83 8.93
CA ALA A 52 -10.43 12.98 7.76
C ALA A 52 -11.90 12.56 7.65
N THR A 53 -12.32 12.20 6.44
CA THR A 53 -13.68 11.72 6.18
C THR A 53 -13.67 10.21 5.99
N LEU A 54 -14.29 9.46 6.90
CA LEU A 54 -14.57 8.04 6.73
C LEU A 54 -15.76 7.89 5.77
N ARG A 55 -15.53 7.27 4.62
CA ARG A 55 -16.52 7.06 3.56
C ARG A 55 -17.31 5.77 3.77
N THR A 56 -16.67 4.73 4.27
CA THR A 56 -17.29 3.44 4.62
C THR A 56 -16.37 2.60 5.52
N GLY A 57 -16.93 1.61 6.21
CA GLY A 57 -16.19 0.61 6.98
C GLY A 57 -15.51 1.14 8.25
N GLY A 58 -14.34 0.57 8.57
CA GLY A 58 -13.50 1.03 9.68
C GLY A 58 -13.93 0.55 11.07
N THR A 59 -14.80 -0.46 11.17
CA THR A 59 -15.31 -0.98 12.43
C THR A 59 -15.08 -2.48 12.56
N ALA A 60 -15.04 -2.97 13.79
CA ALA A 60 -15.06 -4.41 14.04
C ALA A 60 -16.41 -5.02 13.59
N LEU A 61 -16.37 -6.22 13.04
CA LEU A 61 -17.59 -6.97 12.76
C LEU A 61 -18.06 -7.75 14.00
N GLU A 62 -19.38 -7.92 14.13
CA GLU A 62 -20.01 -8.62 15.25
C GLU A 62 -19.84 -10.15 15.14
N GLN A 63 -18.59 -10.61 15.23
CA GLN A 63 -18.23 -12.02 15.26
C GLN A 63 -16.91 -12.23 15.99
N ASP A 64 -16.70 -13.42 16.55
CA ASP A 64 -15.47 -13.74 17.28
C ASP A 64 -14.26 -13.77 16.34
N GLY A 65 -13.21 -13.01 16.68
CA GLY A 65 -11.96 -12.97 15.92
C GLY A 65 -11.55 -11.57 15.47
N ALA A 66 -10.57 -11.52 14.55
CA ALA A 66 -9.92 -10.29 14.11
C ALA A 66 -10.60 -9.69 12.86
N TRP A 67 -11.91 -9.63 12.85
CA TRP A 67 -12.70 -9.19 11.69
C TRP A 67 -12.93 -7.68 11.69
N MET A 68 -12.67 -7.04 10.57
CA MET A 68 -12.85 -5.61 10.38
C MET A 68 -13.56 -5.36 9.05
N ALA A 69 -14.52 -4.44 9.05
CA ALA A 69 -15.08 -3.91 7.81
C ALA A 69 -14.01 -3.08 7.09
N PRO A 70 -13.68 -3.39 5.82
CA PRO A 70 -12.69 -2.62 5.07
C PRO A 70 -13.13 -1.17 4.93
N ALA A 71 -12.17 -0.24 5.01
CA ALA A 71 -12.44 1.18 5.14
C ALA A 71 -11.92 2.00 3.97
N VAL A 72 -12.58 3.13 3.71
CA VAL A 72 -12.13 4.16 2.77
C VAL A 72 -12.08 5.50 3.48
N LEU A 73 -10.91 6.13 3.51
CA LEU A 73 -10.67 7.47 4.04
C LEU A 73 -10.40 8.46 2.90
N THR A 74 -10.91 9.67 3.05
CA THR A 74 -10.61 10.82 2.20
C THR A 74 -10.32 12.05 3.05
N GLY A 75 -9.74 13.11 2.49
CA GLY A 75 -9.47 14.34 3.21
C GLY A 75 -8.35 14.24 4.24
N VAL A 76 -7.53 13.18 4.19
CA VAL A 76 -6.32 13.09 5.01
C VAL A 76 -5.30 14.11 4.53
N THR A 77 -4.76 14.90 5.47
CA THR A 77 -3.75 15.93 5.20
C THR A 77 -2.37 15.52 5.73
N ARG A 78 -1.31 16.21 5.30
CA ARG A 78 0.09 15.93 5.71
C ARG A 78 0.34 16.11 7.22
N GLU A 79 -0.51 16.84 7.92
CA GLU A 79 -0.43 17.07 9.37
C GLU A 79 -0.97 15.90 10.17
N MET A 80 -1.86 15.08 9.58
CA MET A 80 -2.52 13.96 10.24
C MET A 80 -1.58 12.77 10.39
N ASP A 81 -1.80 11.98 11.44
CA ASP A 81 -1.03 10.78 11.70
C ASP A 81 -1.20 9.74 10.59
N ALA A 82 -2.43 9.58 10.09
CA ALA A 82 -2.75 8.65 9.01
C ALA A 82 -2.00 8.91 7.69
N PHE A 83 -1.42 10.11 7.51
CA PHE A 83 -0.53 10.40 6.38
C PHE A 83 0.88 9.83 6.58
N LYS A 84 1.34 9.75 7.81
CA LYS A 84 2.73 9.41 8.17
C LYS A 84 2.90 7.97 8.62
N GLU A 85 1.84 7.41 9.19
CA GLU A 85 1.82 6.05 9.72
C GLU A 85 1.47 5.04 8.62
N GLU A 86 1.92 3.81 8.80
CA GLU A 86 1.43 2.67 8.05
C GLU A 86 0.18 2.12 8.77
N ILE A 87 -0.97 2.17 8.11
CA ILE A 87 -2.18 1.49 8.61
C ILE A 87 -2.12 0.05 8.14
N PHE A 88 -1.71 -0.86 9.01
CA PHE A 88 -1.53 -2.27 8.65
C PHE A 88 -2.86 -3.02 8.70
N GLY A 89 -3.77 -2.64 7.80
CA GLY A 89 -5.15 -3.12 7.77
C GLY A 89 -5.83 -2.83 6.42
N PRO A 90 -7.08 -3.27 6.24
CA PRO A 90 -7.83 -3.10 5.01
C PRO A 90 -8.39 -1.66 4.89
N VAL A 91 -7.52 -0.68 4.83
CA VAL A 91 -7.87 0.75 4.78
C VAL A 91 -7.28 1.39 3.52
N ALA A 92 -8.13 1.89 2.66
CA ALA A 92 -7.75 2.69 1.51
C ALA A 92 -7.81 4.18 1.86
N VAL A 93 -6.70 4.90 1.68
CA VAL A 93 -6.65 6.36 1.79
C VAL A 93 -6.55 6.96 0.40
N VAL A 94 -7.52 7.80 0.03
CA VAL A 94 -7.61 8.37 -1.32
C VAL A 94 -7.37 9.87 -1.27
N TYR A 95 -6.38 10.30 -2.04
CA TYR A 95 -5.98 11.71 -2.18
C TYR A 95 -6.38 12.25 -3.55
N SER A 96 -6.70 13.53 -3.62
CA SER A 96 -6.80 14.28 -4.88
C SER A 96 -5.50 15.03 -5.17
N TYR A 97 -5.28 15.33 -6.43
CA TYR A 97 -4.16 16.16 -6.88
C TYR A 97 -4.59 16.98 -8.10
N ASP A 98 -3.97 18.14 -8.30
CA ASP A 98 -4.26 19.03 -9.42
C ASP A 98 -3.22 18.90 -10.55
N SER A 99 -2.03 18.34 -10.25
CA SER A 99 -0.97 18.13 -11.24
C SER A 99 -0.24 16.82 -11.01
N ILE A 100 0.39 16.30 -12.09
CA ILE A 100 1.23 15.10 -12.01
C ILE A 100 2.43 15.33 -11.07
N ASP A 101 2.97 16.53 -11.03
CA ASP A 101 4.11 16.84 -10.16
C ASP A 101 3.70 16.77 -8.70
N GLU A 102 2.54 17.30 -8.36
CA GLU A 102 1.94 17.18 -7.03
C GLU A 102 1.65 15.73 -6.64
N ALA A 103 1.10 14.93 -7.58
CA ALA A 103 0.84 13.50 -7.34
C ALA A 103 2.12 12.74 -7.02
N VAL A 104 3.21 13.01 -7.75
CA VAL A 104 4.51 12.38 -7.49
C VAL A 104 5.11 12.86 -6.19
N GLU A 105 5.03 14.16 -5.87
CA GLU A 105 5.48 14.70 -4.59
C GLU A 105 4.73 14.06 -3.44
N LEU A 106 3.40 13.97 -3.53
CA LEU A 106 2.55 13.36 -2.51
C LEU A 106 2.89 11.86 -2.32
N ALA A 107 3.06 11.13 -3.40
CA ALA A 107 3.41 9.70 -3.35
C ALA A 107 4.81 9.46 -2.76
N ASN A 108 5.75 10.40 -2.94
CA ASN A 108 7.11 10.30 -2.42
C ASN A 108 7.26 10.87 -0.99
N ASP A 109 6.26 11.60 -0.48
CA ASP A 109 6.26 12.16 0.88
C ASP A 109 5.86 11.09 1.92
N SER A 110 6.68 10.05 1.99
CA SER A 110 6.49 8.90 2.88
C SER A 110 7.83 8.41 3.41
N SER A 111 7.83 7.87 4.63
CA SER A 111 8.98 7.16 5.19
C SER A 111 9.14 5.75 4.63
N PHE A 112 8.15 5.26 3.90
CA PHE A 112 8.13 3.94 3.26
C PHE A 112 8.36 4.06 1.75
N GLY A 113 8.69 2.95 1.10
CA GLY A 113 8.92 2.90 -0.34
C GLY A 113 9.07 1.47 -0.83
N LEU A 114 8.07 0.61 -0.60
CA LEU A 114 8.10 -0.77 -1.10
C LEU A 114 7.77 -0.81 -2.59
N SER A 115 6.57 -0.39 -2.94
CA SER A 115 6.10 -0.41 -4.32
C SER A 115 5.11 0.72 -4.61
N GLY A 116 4.96 1.04 -5.90
CA GLY A 116 3.95 1.96 -6.40
C GLY A 116 3.48 1.55 -7.79
N SER A 117 2.26 1.94 -8.15
CA SER A 117 1.67 1.70 -9.47
C SER A 117 1.16 3.00 -10.08
N VAL A 118 1.37 3.14 -11.39
CA VAL A 118 0.81 4.24 -12.18
C VAL A 118 -0.12 3.68 -13.24
N TRP A 119 -1.35 4.15 -13.24
CA TRP A 119 -2.38 3.69 -14.16
C TRP A 119 -2.73 4.78 -15.15
N GLY A 120 -2.70 4.45 -16.44
CA GLY A 120 -3.01 5.41 -17.51
C GLY A 120 -3.16 4.76 -18.88
N LYS A 121 -3.91 5.40 -19.76
CA LYS A 121 -4.09 4.95 -21.14
C LYS A 121 -2.82 5.13 -21.97
N ASP A 122 -2.07 6.20 -21.70
CA ASP A 122 -0.77 6.49 -22.30
C ASP A 122 0.30 5.80 -21.46
N THR A 123 0.74 4.64 -21.90
CA THR A 123 1.71 3.79 -21.22
C THR A 123 3.08 4.44 -21.11
N ASP A 124 3.51 5.19 -22.13
CA ASP A 124 4.81 5.85 -22.14
C ASP A 124 4.86 6.97 -21.11
N LYS A 125 3.78 7.75 -21.02
CA LYS A 125 3.62 8.77 -20.00
C LYS A 125 3.52 8.16 -18.59
N ALA A 126 2.78 7.08 -18.44
CA ALA A 126 2.65 6.37 -17.15
C ALA A 126 4.00 5.81 -16.70
N GLU A 127 4.83 5.26 -17.63
CA GLU A 127 6.18 4.81 -17.32
C GLU A 127 7.09 5.96 -16.88
N GLN A 128 7.03 7.11 -17.55
CA GLN A 128 7.82 8.30 -17.16
C GLN A 128 7.45 8.75 -15.73
N ILE A 129 6.18 8.69 -15.37
CA ILE A 129 5.72 9.02 -14.02
C ILE A 129 6.20 7.95 -13.01
N ALA A 130 6.05 6.67 -13.33
CA ALA A 130 6.47 5.56 -12.47
C ALA A 130 7.97 5.62 -12.13
N ARG A 131 8.81 6.06 -13.08
CA ARG A 131 10.26 6.26 -12.87
C ARG A 131 10.59 7.38 -11.87
N ARG A 132 9.65 8.24 -11.54
CA ARG A 132 9.80 9.33 -10.57
C ARG A 132 9.40 8.91 -9.15
N LEU A 133 8.76 7.75 -8.99
CA LEU A 133 8.40 7.23 -7.68
C LEU A 133 9.65 6.71 -6.94
N GLU A 134 9.84 7.15 -5.72
CA GLU A 134 10.95 6.74 -4.85
C GLU A 134 10.63 5.45 -4.10
N VAL A 135 10.44 4.37 -4.85
CA VAL A 135 10.06 3.05 -4.37
C VAL A 135 11.03 1.98 -4.87
N GLY A 136 11.06 0.83 -4.24
CA GLY A 136 11.88 -0.29 -4.69
C GLY A 136 11.34 -0.98 -5.94
N MET A 137 10.02 -0.93 -6.14
CA MET A 137 9.33 -1.54 -7.28
C MET A 137 8.27 -0.58 -7.83
N ALA A 138 8.34 -0.26 -9.11
CA ALA A 138 7.35 0.57 -9.79
C ALA A 138 6.66 -0.21 -10.92
N TYR A 139 5.35 -0.09 -11.00
CA TYR A 139 4.51 -0.81 -11.96
C TYR A 139 3.71 0.15 -12.81
N VAL A 140 3.37 -0.26 -14.02
CA VAL A 140 2.51 0.51 -14.93
C VAL A 140 1.36 -0.37 -15.38
N ASN A 141 0.13 0.09 -15.12
CA ASN A 141 -1.11 -0.63 -15.41
C ASN A 141 -1.14 -2.07 -14.84
N GLU A 142 -0.39 -2.30 -13.79
CA GLU A 142 -0.31 -3.55 -13.05
C GLU A 142 -0.19 -3.22 -11.56
N HIS A 143 -0.80 -4.00 -10.69
CA HIS A 143 -0.51 -3.98 -9.26
C HIS A 143 0.70 -4.85 -8.97
N GLY A 144 1.43 -4.54 -7.90
CA GLY A 144 2.65 -5.25 -7.54
C GLY A 144 2.43 -6.74 -7.36
N THR A 145 3.11 -7.55 -8.15
CA THR A 145 3.11 -9.02 -8.03
C THR A 145 4.52 -9.54 -7.87
N THR A 146 4.68 -10.53 -7.00
CA THR A 146 5.95 -11.21 -6.79
C THR A 146 6.20 -12.19 -7.94
N LYS A 147 7.33 -12.04 -8.63
CA LYS A 147 7.76 -12.95 -9.70
C LYS A 147 9.17 -13.44 -9.42
N ALA A 148 9.40 -14.76 -9.48
CA ALA A 148 10.67 -15.39 -9.11
C ALA A 148 11.91 -14.83 -9.85
N GLY A 149 11.75 -14.31 -11.05
CA GLY A 149 12.85 -13.75 -11.86
C GLY A 149 13.09 -12.26 -11.70
N LEU A 150 12.25 -11.54 -10.92
CA LEU A 150 12.33 -10.10 -10.74
C LEU A 150 12.78 -9.75 -9.31
N PRO A 151 13.52 -8.64 -9.12
CA PRO A 151 13.93 -8.22 -7.77
C PRO A 151 12.70 -7.78 -6.98
N PHE A 152 12.62 -8.22 -5.73
CA PHE A 152 11.64 -7.78 -4.76
C PHE A 152 12.32 -7.06 -3.61
N GLY A 153 11.84 -5.90 -3.22
CA GLY A 153 12.32 -5.16 -2.06
C GLY A 153 12.03 -3.67 -2.16
N GLY A 154 12.17 -3.00 -1.04
CA GLY A 154 11.86 -1.60 -0.85
C GLY A 154 13.07 -0.69 -0.75
N VAL A 155 12.78 0.54 -0.39
CA VAL A 155 13.73 1.58 0.04
C VAL A 155 13.23 2.20 1.34
N ARG A 156 14.03 3.05 1.97
CA ARG A 156 13.66 3.75 3.22
C ARG A 156 13.29 2.74 4.33
N ARG A 157 12.22 2.98 5.09
CA ARG A 157 11.76 2.09 6.17
C ARG A 157 11.18 0.76 5.68
N SER A 158 10.84 0.64 4.41
CA SER A 158 10.45 -0.65 3.81
C SER A 158 11.62 -1.63 3.67
N GLY A 159 12.84 -1.20 4.01
CA GLY A 159 14.04 -2.05 4.07
C GLY A 159 14.97 -1.85 2.88
N TYR A 160 16.10 -2.55 2.92
CA TYR A 160 17.11 -2.57 1.85
C TYR A 160 17.38 -4.00 1.43
N GLY A 161 18.23 -4.12 0.41
CA GLY A 161 18.46 -5.41 -0.24
C GLY A 161 17.38 -5.73 -1.26
N ARG A 162 17.56 -6.85 -1.92
CA ARG A 162 16.58 -7.36 -2.89
C ARG A 162 16.52 -8.87 -2.80
N GLU A 163 15.30 -9.37 -2.65
CA GLU A 163 15.03 -10.79 -2.79
C GLU A 163 14.79 -11.15 -4.25
N LEU A 164 14.77 -12.42 -4.53
CA LEU A 164 14.43 -13.04 -5.81
C LEU A 164 15.39 -12.71 -6.97
N GLY A 165 15.21 -13.44 -8.06
CA GLY A 165 16.06 -13.34 -9.22
C GLY A 165 17.55 -13.51 -8.88
N ARG A 166 18.42 -12.94 -9.71
CA ARG A 166 19.86 -12.96 -9.49
C ARG A 166 20.33 -12.14 -8.28
N TRP A 167 19.53 -11.17 -7.86
CA TRP A 167 19.86 -10.25 -6.76
C TRP A 167 19.77 -10.96 -5.41
N GLY A 168 18.75 -11.81 -5.21
CA GLY A 168 18.57 -12.55 -3.97
C GLY A 168 19.73 -13.48 -3.63
N PHE A 169 20.44 -14.02 -4.63
CA PHE A 169 21.64 -14.80 -4.36
C PHE A 169 22.76 -14.00 -3.69
N GLY A 170 22.91 -12.72 -4.05
CA GLY A 170 23.91 -11.85 -3.48
C GLY A 170 23.70 -11.56 -2.00
N GLU A 171 22.46 -11.53 -1.53
CA GLU A 171 22.10 -11.25 -0.14
C GLU A 171 22.53 -12.38 0.83
N PHE A 172 22.69 -13.61 0.32
CA PHE A 172 23.10 -14.79 1.09
C PHE A 172 24.54 -15.23 0.82
N ALA A 173 25.33 -14.42 0.08
CA ALA A 173 26.70 -14.74 -0.30
C ALA A 173 27.68 -13.66 0.14
N ASN A 174 28.82 -14.07 0.72
CA ASN A 174 29.90 -13.15 1.05
C ASN A 174 30.73 -12.81 -0.19
N THR A 175 30.87 -11.52 -0.48
CA THR A 175 31.82 -11.04 -1.49
C THR A 175 33.22 -10.95 -0.90
N LYS A 176 34.19 -11.65 -1.51
CA LYS A 176 35.61 -11.67 -1.07
C LYS A 176 36.50 -11.12 -2.17
N LEU A 177 37.30 -10.10 -1.83
CA LEU A 177 38.39 -9.63 -2.68
C LEU A 177 39.63 -10.46 -2.41
N VAL A 178 40.24 -11.05 -3.44
CA VAL A 178 41.57 -11.61 -3.41
C VAL A 178 42.43 -10.83 -4.40
N ARG A 179 43.49 -10.15 -3.89
CA ARG A 179 44.47 -9.41 -4.71
C ARG A 179 45.85 -9.94 -4.44
N VAL A 180 46.55 -10.35 -5.49
CA VAL A 180 47.95 -10.75 -5.44
C VAL A 180 48.80 -9.63 -6.04
N ALA A 181 49.73 -9.05 -5.28
CA ALA A 181 50.73 -8.12 -5.81
C ALA A 181 51.78 -8.93 -6.59
N LYS A 182 52.17 -8.45 -7.77
CA LYS A 182 53.29 -8.98 -8.56
C LYS A 182 54.55 -8.26 -8.19
#